data_6cfd29fa6409077dd99bdeb5d46d5526
#
_entry.id   6cfd29fa6409077dd99bdeb5d46d5526
#
_cell.length_a   1.000
_cell.length_b   1.000
_cell.length_c   1.000
_cell.angle_alpha   90.00
_cell.angle_beta   90.00
_cell.angle_gamma   90.00
#
_symmetry.space_group_name_H-M   'P 1'
#
loop_
_entity.id
_entity.type
_entity.pdbx_description
1 polymer ?
#
loop_
_entity_poly.entity_id
_entity_poly.type
_entity_poly.pdbx_seq_one_letter_code
_entity_poly.pdbx_strand_id
1 'polypeptide(L)'
;MLPFYSTIISTYIFSLLSRISYKKTKIFGILFLILVTLVLILVSGLRNGIGDTVFYMHSYRRLAENPNLFKFDGDFALNLLSLALIKISTDPQILIFTVAFITNLLNVIMFNKYRSYLELQVYIYITSGYYMVTMNGIRQCLAAAMLFTCTQFVVKGDFIKYFICVLLISTFHESVLMMLPIYFIVRQDAWSNKMIIFIGL
;
A
#
# COMPACT_ATOMS: atom_id res chain seq x y z
N MET A 1 20.28 -6.43 9.15
CA MET A 1 20.54 -7.00 7.81
C MET A 1 19.90 -8.39 7.62
N LEU A 2 20.07 -9.33 8.57
CA LEU A 2 19.54 -10.71 8.45
C LEU A 2 18.03 -10.78 8.15
N PRO A 3 17.13 -10.05 8.86
CA PRO A 3 15.68 -10.09 8.57
C PRO A 3 15.34 -9.65 7.14
N PHE A 4 16.07 -8.69 6.59
CA PHE A 4 15.82 -8.19 5.25
C PHE A 4 16.16 -9.22 4.17
N TYR A 5 17.34 -9.85 4.26
CA TYR A 5 17.72 -10.90 3.32
C TYR A 5 16.82 -12.14 3.41
N SER A 6 16.43 -12.55 4.62
CA SER A 6 15.49 -13.66 4.80
C SER A 6 14.12 -13.34 4.20
N THR A 7 13.66 -12.09 4.30
CA THR A 7 12.42 -11.63 3.65
C THR A 7 12.51 -11.74 2.13
N ILE A 8 13.60 -11.26 1.52
CA ILE A 8 13.80 -11.36 0.06
C ILE A 8 13.75 -12.81 -0.39
N ILE A 9 14.55 -13.67 0.26
CA ILE A 9 14.69 -15.08 -0.15
C ILE A 9 13.36 -15.82 0.01
N SER A 10 12.71 -15.70 1.17
CA SER A 10 11.47 -16.42 1.46
C SER A 10 10.32 -15.96 0.55
N THR A 11 10.15 -14.65 0.36
CA THR A 11 9.08 -14.12 -0.49
C THR A 11 9.32 -14.44 -1.96
N TYR A 12 10.57 -14.44 -2.43
CA TYR A 12 10.90 -14.86 -3.81
C TYR A 12 10.53 -16.32 -4.04
N ILE A 13 10.97 -17.22 -3.14
CA ILE A 13 10.68 -18.66 -3.24
C ILE A 13 9.17 -18.90 -3.20
N PHE A 14 8.44 -18.33 -2.23
CA PHE A 14 7.00 -18.52 -2.13
C PHE A 14 6.25 -17.92 -3.32
N SER A 15 6.69 -16.78 -3.86
CA SER A 15 6.09 -16.18 -5.07
C SER A 15 6.28 -17.07 -6.30
N LEU A 16 7.48 -17.63 -6.48
CA LEU A 16 7.80 -18.57 -7.55
C LEU A 16 6.94 -19.84 -7.42
N LEU A 17 6.88 -20.43 -6.22
CA LEU A 17 6.04 -21.59 -5.93
C LEU A 17 4.56 -21.29 -6.15
N SER A 18 4.09 -20.09 -5.74
CA SER A 18 2.72 -19.63 -6.00
C SER A 18 2.41 -19.61 -7.49
N ARG A 19 3.30 -19.05 -8.30
CA ARG A 19 3.12 -18.97 -9.76
C ARG A 19 3.10 -20.35 -10.43
N ILE A 20 4.04 -21.22 -10.06
CA ILE A 20 4.16 -22.57 -10.66
C ILE A 20 2.97 -23.45 -10.22
N SER A 21 2.67 -23.48 -8.93
CA SER A 21 1.63 -24.33 -8.37
C SER A 21 0.23 -23.92 -8.84
N TYR A 22 -0.01 -22.63 -9.07
CA TYR A 22 -1.33 -22.15 -9.52
C TYR A 22 -1.75 -22.72 -10.87
N LYS A 23 -0.78 -23.02 -11.75
CA LYS A 23 -1.06 -23.67 -13.06
C LYS A 23 -1.54 -25.12 -12.89
N LYS A 24 -1.11 -25.81 -11.83
CA LYS A 24 -1.46 -27.21 -11.55
C LYS A 24 -2.68 -27.27 -10.62
N THR A 25 -2.62 -26.57 -9.52
CA THR A 25 -3.65 -26.56 -8.47
C THR A 25 -3.80 -25.16 -7.91
N LYS A 26 -4.92 -24.49 -8.19
CA LYS A 26 -5.17 -23.11 -7.75
C LYS A 26 -5.02 -22.94 -6.23
N ILE A 27 -5.45 -23.93 -5.45
CA ILE A 27 -5.41 -23.90 -3.97
C ILE A 27 -3.97 -23.74 -3.47
N PHE A 28 -3.02 -24.57 -3.95
CA PHE A 28 -1.62 -24.45 -3.54
C PHE A 28 -1.00 -23.11 -3.99
N GLY A 29 -1.37 -22.63 -5.18
CA GLY A 29 -0.92 -21.31 -5.64
C GLY A 29 -1.40 -20.17 -4.74
N ILE A 30 -2.64 -20.23 -4.24
CA ILE A 30 -3.19 -19.27 -3.29
C ILE A 30 -2.52 -19.42 -1.92
N LEU A 31 -2.30 -20.65 -1.45
CA LEU A 31 -1.62 -20.88 -0.16
C LEU A 31 -0.22 -20.24 -0.13
N PHE A 32 0.60 -20.45 -1.17
CA PHE A 32 1.90 -19.80 -1.26
C PHE A 32 1.80 -18.27 -1.36
N LEU A 33 0.78 -17.74 -2.03
CA LEU A 33 0.53 -16.30 -2.07
C LEU A 33 0.21 -15.73 -0.68
N ILE A 34 -0.57 -16.46 0.11
CA ILE A 34 -0.85 -16.11 1.51
C ILE A 34 0.45 -16.09 2.32
N LEU A 35 1.35 -17.05 2.13
CA LEU A 35 2.64 -17.07 2.81
C LEU A 35 3.51 -15.84 2.44
N VAL A 36 3.56 -15.46 1.16
CA VAL A 36 4.22 -14.19 0.75
C VAL A 36 3.64 -13.01 1.50
N THR A 37 2.31 -12.91 1.51
CA THR A 37 1.60 -11.81 2.16
C THR A 37 1.89 -11.76 3.65
N LEU A 38 1.85 -12.93 4.33
CA LEU A 38 2.14 -13.03 5.75
C LEU A 38 3.57 -12.61 6.09
N VAL A 39 4.57 -13.05 5.32
CA VAL A 39 5.96 -12.62 5.55
C VAL A 39 6.09 -11.11 5.46
N LEU A 40 5.54 -10.49 4.40
CA LEU A 40 5.59 -9.03 4.24
C LEU A 40 4.87 -8.30 5.38
N ILE A 41 3.70 -8.78 5.80
CA ILE A 41 2.93 -8.18 6.89
C ILE A 41 3.66 -8.32 8.23
N LEU A 42 4.15 -9.50 8.57
CA LEU A 42 4.79 -9.75 9.85
C LEU A 42 6.07 -8.92 10.00
N VAL A 43 6.91 -8.88 8.97
CA VAL A 43 8.16 -8.11 9.01
C VAL A 43 7.89 -6.61 9.11
N SER A 44 6.93 -6.09 8.34
CA SER A 44 6.59 -4.66 8.39
C SER A 44 5.71 -4.28 9.57
N GLY A 45 4.80 -5.14 9.98
CA GLY A 45 3.83 -4.88 11.04
C GLY A 45 4.37 -5.05 12.46
N LEU A 46 5.36 -5.94 12.65
CA LEU A 46 6.00 -6.16 13.95
C LEU A 46 7.28 -5.31 14.14
N ARG A 47 7.56 -4.40 13.19
CA ARG A 47 8.72 -3.52 13.31
C ARG A 47 8.62 -2.61 14.52
N ASN A 48 9.78 -2.28 15.06
CA ASN A 48 9.92 -1.31 16.13
C ASN A 48 11.07 -0.34 15.81
N GLY A 49 10.81 0.98 15.90
CA GLY A 49 11.82 2.01 15.76
C GLY A 49 12.38 2.25 14.34
N ILE A 50 11.73 1.79 13.28
CA ILE A 50 12.14 2.09 11.89
C ILE A 50 11.47 3.36 11.41
N GLY A 51 12.25 4.35 10.94
CA GLY A 51 11.75 5.61 10.39
C GLY A 51 10.78 6.32 11.34
N ASP A 52 9.67 6.81 10.81
CA ASP A 52 8.66 7.57 11.55
C ASP A 52 7.75 6.71 12.45
N THR A 53 8.04 5.41 12.60
CA THR A 53 7.20 4.49 13.40
C THR A 53 6.98 5.02 14.83
N VAL A 54 8.04 5.54 15.47
CA VAL A 54 7.95 6.09 16.83
C VAL A 54 7.04 7.30 16.89
N PHE A 55 7.06 8.16 15.87
CA PHE A 55 6.18 9.33 15.75
C PHE A 55 4.71 8.93 15.67
N TYR A 56 4.38 7.94 14.82
CA TYR A 56 3.01 7.44 14.69
C TYR A 56 2.51 6.76 15.96
N MET A 57 3.37 5.97 16.61
CA MET A 57 3.06 5.35 17.90
C MET A 57 2.81 6.40 19.00
N HIS A 58 3.62 7.46 19.04
CA HIS A 58 3.42 8.56 19.99
C HIS A 58 2.10 9.30 19.73
N SER A 59 1.81 9.62 18.46
CA SER A 59 0.57 10.27 18.07
C SER A 59 -0.66 9.42 18.43
N TYR A 60 -0.58 8.10 18.27
CA TYR A 60 -1.64 7.18 18.67
C TYR A 60 -1.88 7.19 20.18
N ARG A 61 -0.82 7.14 21.01
CA ARG A 61 -0.94 7.21 22.49
C ARG A 61 -1.58 8.52 22.92
N ARG A 62 -1.13 9.66 22.37
CA ARG A 62 -1.73 10.96 22.67
C ARG A 62 -3.22 11.02 22.33
N LEU A 63 -3.61 10.43 21.21
CA LEU A 63 -5.02 10.37 20.80
C LEU A 63 -5.83 9.43 21.70
N ALA A 64 -5.21 8.35 22.22
CA ALA A 64 -5.84 7.44 23.18
C ALA A 64 -6.06 8.10 24.53
N GLU A 65 -5.10 8.93 25.00
CA GLU A 65 -5.20 9.69 26.26
C GLU A 65 -6.22 10.84 26.16
N ASN A 66 -6.28 11.51 25.01
CA ASN A 66 -7.18 12.65 24.79
C ASN A 66 -7.80 12.61 23.38
N PRO A 67 -8.97 11.98 23.20
CA PRO A 67 -9.67 11.91 21.92
C PRO A 67 -10.06 13.28 21.31
N ASN A 68 -10.15 14.33 22.13
CA ASN A 68 -10.45 15.69 21.67
C ASN A 68 -9.32 16.31 20.81
N LEU A 69 -8.14 15.68 20.77
CA LEU A 69 -7.06 16.08 19.87
C LEU A 69 -7.34 15.72 18.40
N PHE A 70 -8.40 14.95 18.13
CA PHE A 70 -8.81 14.67 16.77
C PHE A 70 -9.30 15.95 16.07
N LYS A 71 -8.78 16.17 14.87
CA LYS A 71 -9.19 17.27 13.98
C LYS A 71 -9.51 16.73 12.60
N PHE A 72 -10.53 17.32 11.96
CA PHE A 72 -10.87 17.07 10.57
C PHE A 72 -10.03 17.96 9.63
N ASP A 73 -8.71 17.92 9.78
CA ASP A 73 -7.77 18.70 8.98
C ASP A 73 -6.94 17.76 8.10
N GLY A 74 -6.79 18.11 6.81
CA GLY A 74 -5.87 17.42 5.90
C GLY A 74 -6.03 15.90 5.90
N ASP A 75 -4.98 15.20 6.29
CA ASP A 75 -4.87 13.72 6.28
C ASP A 75 -5.60 13.07 7.49
N PHE A 76 -6.87 13.39 7.72
CA PHE A 76 -7.61 12.99 8.93
C PHE A 76 -7.97 11.49 8.99
N ALA A 77 -8.00 10.77 7.84
CA ALA A 77 -8.50 9.39 7.81
C ALA A 77 -7.62 8.41 8.61
N LEU A 78 -6.30 8.65 8.69
CA LEU A 78 -5.44 7.83 9.56
C LEU A 78 -5.76 8.05 11.05
N ASN A 79 -6.08 9.28 11.43
CA ASN A 79 -6.49 9.60 12.80
C ASN A 79 -7.86 8.97 13.12
N LEU A 80 -8.78 8.96 12.15
CA LEU A 80 -10.07 8.29 12.28
C LEU A 80 -9.90 6.77 12.44
N LEU A 81 -9.01 6.16 11.64
CA LEU A 81 -8.62 4.76 11.80
C LEU A 81 -8.03 4.51 13.20
N SER A 82 -7.16 5.40 13.68
CA SER A 82 -6.59 5.31 15.02
C SER A 82 -7.66 5.34 16.10
N LEU A 83 -8.64 6.24 16.03
CA LEU A 83 -9.77 6.27 16.98
C LEU A 83 -10.60 4.98 16.96
N ALA A 84 -10.80 4.37 15.80
CA ALA A 84 -11.47 3.09 15.71
C ALA A 84 -10.66 1.96 16.37
N LEU A 85 -9.34 1.96 16.17
CA LEU A 85 -8.44 0.95 16.75
C LEU A 85 -8.24 1.12 18.25
N ILE A 86 -8.26 2.35 18.78
CA ILE A 86 -8.18 2.64 20.22
C ILE A 86 -9.31 1.96 21.00
N LYS A 87 -10.49 1.78 20.37
CA LYS A 87 -11.60 1.02 21.01
C LYS A 87 -11.29 -0.48 21.16
N ILE A 88 -10.30 -1.00 20.42
CA ILE A 88 -9.90 -2.41 20.46
C ILE A 88 -8.67 -2.55 21.37
N SER A 89 -7.68 -1.69 21.21
CA SER A 89 -6.44 -1.72 22.00
C SER A 89 -5.82 -0.33 22.09
N THR A 90 -5.30 0.03 23.26
CA THR A 90 -4.50 1.24 23.48
C THR A 90 -3.03 1.08 23.10
N ASP A 91 -2.59 -0.17 22.78
CA ASP A 91 -1.24 -0.42 22.28
C ASP A 91 -1.09 0.13 20.85
N PRO A 92 -0.17 1.08 20.62
CA PRO A 92 0.03 1.69 19.31
C PRO A 92 0.55 0.71 18.25
N GLN A 93 1.05 -0.46 18.63
CA GLN A 93 1.47 -1.50 17.70
C GLN A 93 0.32 -1.96 16.79
N ILE A 94 -0.92 -1.88 17.27
CA ILE A 94 -2.11 -2.24 16.47
C ILE A 94 -2.26 -1.35 15.25
N LEU A 95 -1.96 -0.04 15.34
CA LEU A 95 -2.00 0.87 14.19
C LEU A 95 -0.95 0.47 13.16
N ILE A 96 0.29 0.26 13.60
CA ILE A 96 1.41 -0.11 12.72
C ILE A 96 1.12 -1.42 12.01
N PHE A 97 0.62 -2.41 12.74
CA PHE A 97 0.26 -3.72 12.18
C PHE A 97 -0.91 -3.61 11.19
N THR A 98 -1.96 -2.86 11.52
CA THR A 98 -3.13 -2.69 10.66
C THR A 98 -2.77 -1.99 9.34
N VAL A 99 -1.98 -0.92 9.40
CA VAL A 99 -1.54 -0.22 8.19
C VAL A 99 -0.62 -1.10 7.36
N ALA A 100 0.32 -1.82 7.98
CA ALA A 100 1.18 -2.77 7.29
C ALA A 100 0.37 -3.90 6.63
N PHE A 101 -0.66 -4.41 7.31
CA PHE A 101 -1.58 -5.41 6.79
C PHE A 101 -2.28 -4.91 5.52
N ILE A 102 -2.94 -3.75 5.60
CA ILE A 102 -3.71 -3.21 4.46
C ILE A 102 -2.77 -2.90 3.29
N THR A 103 -1.65 -2.22 3.54
CA THR A 103 -0.70 -1.81 2.50
C THR A 103 -0.14 -3.01 1.74
N ASN A 104 0.36 -4.03 2.45
CA ASN A 104 0.95 -5.20 1.81
C ASN A 104 -0.10 -6.09 1.14
N LEU A 105 -1.28 -6.25 1.75
CA LEU A 105 -2.38 -7.00 1.16
C LEU A 105 -2.81 -6.39 -0.19
N LEU A 106 -3.01 -5.07 -0.26
CA LEU A 106 -3.39 -4.38 -1.48
C LEU A 106 -2.33 -4.51 -2.57
N ASN A 107 -1.05 -4.33 -2.23
CA ASN A 107 0.05 -4.52 -3.18
C ASN A 107 0.10 -5.95 -3.72
N VAL A 108 0.00 -6.96 -2.85
CA VAL A 108 0.02 -8.38 -3.28
C VAL A 108 -1.20 -8.74 -4.11
N ILE A 109 -2.39 -8.20 -3.82
CA ILE A 109 -3.58 -8.37 -4.67
C ILE A 109 -3.29 -7.85 -6.09
N MET A 110 -2.66 -6.68 -6.21
CA MET A 110 -2.32 -6.12 -7.51
C MET A 110 -1.22 -6.90 -8.23
N PHE A 111 -0.19 -7.36 -7.52
CA PHE A 111 0.83 -8.24 -8.09
C PHE A 111 0.22 -9.55 -8.59
N ASN A 112 -0.71 -10.12 -7.83
CA ASN A 112 -1.41 -11.35 -8.22
C ASN A 112 -2.27 -11.18 -9.49
N LYS A 113 -2.75 -9.98 -9.78
CA LYS A 113 -3.46 -9.69 -11.03
C LYS A 113 -2.57 -9.88 -12.25
N TYR A 114 -1.26 -9.61 -12.11
CA TYR A 114 -0.24 -9.80 -13.13
C TYR A 114 0.69 -10.97 -12.78
N ARG A 115 0.10 -12.08 -12.36
CA ARG A 115 0.76 -13.26 -11.79
C ARG A 115 1.92 -13.84 -12.63
N SER A 116 1.94 -13.60 -13.94
CA SER A 116 3.01 -14.11 -14.82
C SER A 116 4.43 -13.70 -14.40
N TYR A 117 4.55 -12.63 -13.64
CA TYR A 117 5.81 -12.07 -13.14
C TYR A 117 5.81 -11.89 -11.62
N LEU A 118 5.04 -12.70 -10.88
CA LEU A 118 4.77 -12.49 -9.45
C LEU A 118 6.06 -12.42 -8.63
N GLU A 119 7.00 -13.36 -8.83
CA GLU A 119 8.26 -13.37 -8.10
C GLU A 119 9.14 -12.16 -8.41
N LEU A 120 9.13 -11.69 -9.65
CA LEU A 120 9.88 -10.50 -10.05
C LEU A 120 9.28 -9.24 -9.46
N GLN A 121 7.94 -9.13 -9.45
CA GLN A 121 7.23 -7.99 -8.85
C GLN A 121 7.54 -7.87 -7.35
N VAL A 122 7.43 -8.99 -6.61
CA VAL A 122 7.73 -9.01 -5.17
C VAL A 122 9.21 -8.74 -4.91
N TYR A 123 10.10 -9.29 -5.72
CA TYR A 123 11.53 -9.03 -5.64
C TYR A 123 11.85 -7.54 -5.84
N ILE A 124 11.33 -6.91 -6.90
CA ILE A 124 11.53 -5.49 -7.17
C ILE A 124 10.91 -4.64 -6.04
N TYR A 125 9.71 -4.99 -5.56
CA TYR A 125 9.05 -4.29 -4.47
C TYR A 125 9.94 -4.16 -3.22
N ILE A 126 10.72 -5.20 -2.90
CA ILE A 126 11.62 -5.20 -1.75
C ILE A 126 12.97 -4.55 -2.11
N THR A 127 13.60 -4.96 -3.21
CA THR A 127 14.98 -4.57 -3.56
C THR A 127 15.10 -3.15 -4.09
N SER A 128 14.03 -2.56 -4.63
CA SER A 128 13.97 -1.12 -4.97
C SER A 128 13.99 -0.21 -3.74
N GLY A 129 13.85 -0.76 -2.54
CA GLY A 129 13.71 -0.01 -1.30
C GLY A 129 12.27 0.45 -1.01
N TYR A 130 11.31 0.30 -1.95
CA TYR A 130 9.94 0.77 -1.73
C TYR A 130 9.28 0.08 -0.54
N TYR A 131 9.52 -1.21 -0.31
CA TYR A 131 9.05 -1.91 0.88
C TYR A 131 9.53 -1.26 2.18
N MET A 132 10.79 -0.77 2.24
CA MET A 132 11.29 -0.01 3.39
C MET A 132 10.62 1.35 3.51
N VAL A 133 10.34 2.03 2.40
CA VAL A 133 9.59 3.29 2.38
C VAL A 133 8.19 3.11 2.96
N THR A 134 7.53 1.95 2.73
CA THR A 134 6.21 1.66 3.34
C THR A 134 6.25 1.57 4.86
N MET A 135 7.41 1.34 5.44
CA MET A 135 7.61 1.33 6.90
C MET A 135 7.87 2.73 7.47
N ASN A 136 8.24 3.70 6.65
CA ASN A 136 8.50 5.07 7.06
C ASN A 136 7.25 5.95 6.89
N GLY A 137 6.90 6.31 5.67
CA GLY A 137 5.75 7.16 5.35
C GLY A 137 4.43 6.39 5.31
N ILE A 138 3.92 5.88 6.45
CA ILE A 138 2.79 4.93 6.46
C ILE A 138 1.51 5.50 5.85
N ARG A 139 1.19 6.80 6.04
CA ARG A 139 0.02 7.46 5.44
C ARG A 139 0.11 7.49 3.93
N GLN A 140 1.22 7.99 3.43
CA GLN A 140 1.51 8.14 2.02
C GLN A 140 1.52 6.79 1.30
N CYS A 141 2.18 5.79 1.89
CA CYS A 141 2.28 4.45 1.29
C CYS A 141 0.97 3.67 1.34
N LEU A 142 0.16 3.86 2.39
CA LEU A 142 -1.19 3.32 2.45
C LEU A 142 -2.06 3.91 1.33
N ALA A 143 -2.04 5.24 1.18
CA ALA A 143 -2.76 5.92 0.12
C ALA A 143 -2.29 5.48 -1.28
N ALA A 144 -0.98 5.32 -1.48
CA ALA A 144 -0.40 4.80 -2.73
C ALA A 144 -0.84 3.36 -3.02
N ALA A 145 -0.88 2.47 -2.02
CA ALA A 145 -1.36 1.10 -2.20
C ALA A 145 -2.87 1.04 -2.54
N MET A 146 -3.69 1.89 -1.91
CA MET A 146 -5.10 2.03 -2.27
C MET A 146 -5.25 2.55 -3.71
N LEU A 147 -4.51 3.60 -4.08
CA LEU A 147 -4.54 4.17 -5.42
C LEU A 147 -4.08 3.16 -6.48
N PHE A 148 -3.09 2.32 -6.16
CA PHE A 148 -2.62 1.26 -7.04
C PHE A 148 -3.75 0.29 -7.41
N THR A 149 -4.65 -0.04 -6.47
CA THR A 149 -5.83 -0.85 -6.79
C THR A 149 -6.83 -0.13 -7.70
N CYS A 150 -6.87 1.21 -7.65
CA CYS A 150 -7.77 2.02 -8.44
C CYS A 150 -7.27 2.24 -9.88
N THR A 151 -6.01 1.91 -10.20
CA THR A 151 -5.48 2.00 -11.57
C THR A 151 -6.29 1.19 -12.59
N GLN A 152 -7.00 0.15 -12.15
CA GLN A 152 -7.92 -0.60 -13.01
C GLN A 152 -9.02 0.27 -13.61
N PHE A 153 -9.48 1.31 -12.92
CA PHE A 153 -10.49 2.24 -13.44
C PHE A 153 -9.91 3.17 -14.50
N VAL A 154 -8.62 3.50 -14.38
CA VAL A 154 -7.88 4.25 -15.40
C VAL A 154 -7.80 3.42 -16.68
N VAL A 155 -7.41 2.15 -16.58
CA VAL A 155 -7.31 1.23 -17.72
C VAL A 155 -8.67 1.02 -18.40
N LYS A 156 -9.74 0.87 -17.61
CA LYS A 156 -11.12 0.69 -18.12
C LYS A 156 -11.76 1.97 -18.66
N GLY A 157 -11.20 3.14 -18.37
CA GLY A 157 -11.77 4.42 -18.77
C GLY A 157 -12.92 4.92 -17.88
N ASP A 158 -13.06 4.37 -16.69
CA ASP A 158 -14.13 4.71 -15.75
C ASP A 158 -13.69 5.86 -14.83
N PHE A 159 -13.81 7.08 -15.37
CA PHE A 159 -13.37 8.30 -14.68
C PHE A 159 -14.13 8.51 -13.37
N ILE A 160 -15.44 8.28 -13.34
CA ILE A 160 -16.26 8.56 -12.15
C ILE A 160 -15.80 7.71 -10.97
N LYS A 161 -15.59 6.41 -11.17
CA LYS A 161 -15.09 5.53 -10.11
C LYS A 161 -13.68 5.91 -9.67
N TYR A 162 -12.81 6.23 -10.64
CA TYR A 162 -11.46 6.70 -10.32
C TYR A 162 -11.49 7.98 -9.49
N PHE A 163 -12.29 8.97 -9.90
CA PHE A 163 -12.46 10.25 -9.21
C PHE A 163 -12.93 10.05 -7.76
N ILE A 164 -13.98 9.24 -7.56
CA ILE A 164 -14.49 8.94 -6.21
C ILE A 164 -13.40 8.26 -5.36
N CYS A 165 -12.67 7.29 -5.91
CA CYS A 165 -11.56 6.65 -5.22
C CYS A 165 -10.48 7.67 -4.81
N VAL A 166 -10.05 8.54 -5.73
CA VAL A 166 -9.04 9.55 -5.43
C VAL A 166 -9.50 10.50 -4.33
N LEU A 167 -10.76 10.96 -4.34
CA LEU A 167 -11.31 11.80 -3.27
C LEU A 167 -11.33 11.08 -1.91
N LEU A 168 -11.72 9.82 -1.86
CA LEU A 168 -11.71 9.04 -0.62
C LEU A 168 -10.29 8.80 -0.12
N ILE A 169 -9.35 8.47 -1.01
CA ILE A 169 -7.97 8.18 -0.65
C ILE A 169 -7.22 9.47 -0.23
N SER A 170 -7.58 10.62 -0.80
CA SER A 170 -6.96 11.90 -0.42
C SER A 170 -7.17 12.28 1.05
N THR A 171 -8.18 11.71 1.72
CA THR A 171 -8.36 11.87 3.16
C THR A 171 -7.26 11.17 4.00
N PHE A 172 -6.56 10.19 3.42
CA PHE A 172 -5.37 9.57 4.02
C PHE A 172 -4.09 10.35 3.69
N HIS A 173 -4.02 10.95 2.47
CA HIS A 173 -2.89 11.75 2.05
C HIS A 173 -3.27 12.68 0.89
N GLU A 174 -3.22 13.98 1.13
CA GLU A 174 -3.70 15.01 0.19
C GLU A 174 -3.02 14.97 -1.18
N SER A 175 -1.73 14.60 -1.25
CA SER A 175 -1.00 14.53 -2.52
C SER A 175 -1.60 13.59 -3.56
N VAL A 176 -2.50 12.67 -3.15
CA VAL A 176 -3.24 11.79 -4.06
C VAL A 176 -4.10 12.57 -5.05
N LEU A 177 -4.55 13.80 -4.71
CA LEU A 177 -5.31 14.66 -5.62
C LEU A 177 -4.55 14.99 -6.91
N MET A 178 -3.20 15.02 -6.84
CA MET A 178 -2.35 15.21 -8.02
C MET A 178 -2.51 14.09 -9.06
N MET A 179 -3.10 12.96 -8.68
CA MET A 179 -3.37 11.86 -9.60
C MET A 179 -4.60 12.09 -10.50
N LEU A 180 -5.45 13.07 -10.19
CA LEU A 180 -6.61 13.38 -11.03
C LEU A 180 -6.22 13.82 -12.46
N PRO A 181 -5.35 14.82 -12.66
CA PRO A 181 -4.92 15.19 -14.00
C PRO A 181 -4.15 14.07 -14.73
N ILE A 182 -3.43 13.22 -13.99
CA ILE A 182 -2.67 12.10 -14.55
C ILE A 182 -3.61 11.10 -15.26
N TYR A 183 -4.86 10.94 -14.81
CA TYR A 183 -5.85 10.13 -15.51
C TYR A 183 -5.98 10.49 -16.99
N PHE A 184 -6.06 11.78 -17.30
CA PHE A 184 -6.22 12.27 -18.67
C PHE A 184 -4.93 12.13 -19.48
N ILE A 185 -3.76 12.33 -18.85
CA ILE A 185 -2.46 12.25 -19.50
C ILE A 185 -2.18 10.81 -19.96
N VAL A 186 -2.32 9.83 -19.05
CA VAL A 186 -1.97 8.43 -19.34
C VAL A 186 -2.92 7.73 -20.31
N ARG A 187 -4.05 8.34 -20.62
CA ARG A 187 -5.02 7.83 -21.61
C ARG A 187 -4.86 8.42 -23.00
N GLN A 188 -3.94 9.36 -23.19
CA GLN A 188 -3.60 9.87 -24.53
C GLN A 188 -2.70 8.88 -25.25
N ASP A 189 -2.77 8.90 -26.57
CA ASP A 189 -1.79 8.17 -27.39
C ASP A 189 -0.38 8.70 -27.11
N ALA A 190 0.58 7.78 -27.02
CA ALA A 190 1.97 8.13 -26.78
C ALA A 190 2.47 9.15 -27.83
N TRP A 191 3.12 10.21 -27.39
CA TRP A 191 3.67 11.28 -28.23
C TRP A 191 2.62 12.08 -29.03
N SER A 192 1.34 11.99 -28.67
CA SER A 192 0.32 12.86 -29.28
C SER A 192 0.55 14.32 -28.91
N ASN A 193 0.12 15.26 -29.79
CA ASN A 193 0.20 16.69 -29.50
C ASN A 193 -0.49 17.06 -28.18
N LYS A 194 -1.59 16.38 -27.84
CA LYS A 194 -2.30 16.57 -26.57
C LYS A 194 -1.44 16.17 -25.39
N MET A 195 -0.76 15.03 -25.47
CA MET A 195 0.14 14.56 -24.42
C MET A 195 1.31 15.54 -24.21
N ILE A 196 1.91 16.02 -25.32
CA ILE A 196 3.02 16.98 -25.27
C ILE A 196 2.57 18.28 -24.61
N ILE A 197 1.38 18.79 -24.93
CA ILE A 197 0.83 20.01 -24.32
C ILE A 197 0.61 19.79 -22.81
N PHE A 198 0.05 18.64 -22.40
CA PHE A 198 -0.17 18.34 -20.97
C PHE A 198 1.11 18.18 -20.16
N ILE A 199 2.21 17.71 -20.76
CA ILE A 199 3.50 17.55 -20.08
C ILE A 199 4.34 18.84 -20.12
N GLY A 200 4.14 19.66 -21.13
CA GLY A 200 4.87 20.91 -21.33
C GLY A 200 4.30 22.13 -20.60
N LEU A 201 3.13 21.96 -19.99
CA LEU A 201 2.52 22.92 -19.05
C LEU A 201 2.93 22.60 -17.60
#